data_9ad2be9791acce99c0b994cae4cb1a29
#
_entry.id   9ad2be9791acce99c0b994cae4cb1a29
#
_cell.length_a   1.000
_cell.length_b   1.000
_cell.length_c   1.000
_cell.angle_alpha   90.00
_cell.angle_beta   90.00
_cell.angle_gamma   90.00
#
_symmetry.space_group_name_H-M   'P 1'
#
loop_
_entity.id
_entity.type
_entity.pdbx_description
1 polymer ?
#
loop_
_entity_poly.entity_id
_entity_poly.type
_entity_poly.pdbx_seq_one_letter_code
_entity_poly.pdbx_strand_id
1 'polypeptide(L)'
;MNNLIKYNSDKMSLHEHKIVSSIENNGINIRELICVMNEKLVCGFVYTVQYYFNSNSYLYVKSIVRNMESLICKLSPTHIDDKILIEYQNKQLSKAPASFRVLRPFLVKWFEFGYPGIDESAVELLKHLDLKIKKAGQSVLQDDPTGGPLTKEEHTSLIKAMNHAYRIGVLSLSDYAISLLISLTGRRPQQLVMLKYKDLLQKNLDNGKVEYLISVPRVKQRGKQLQYRELAMISEVASIVQLQANQSVRFVEQTLGKTLDDYTKGKVPVFLNEEKLLDLAIIDSNFLESNKIFAKPTIAKTALKNIVNTGNLISNRTGSLLNATPRRLRYTIATMLAREGHNANTIAELLDHSSTSSTGIYIKNLAGSVERIDSAVSEQLSFIADIFMNGIKSKEKKHFKFCSSRKCESQNLNVS
;
A
#
# COMPACT_ATOMS: atom_id res chain seq x y z
N MET A 1 -9.09 -42.54 9.84
CA MET A 1 -8.59 -43.34 8.70
C MET A 1 -7.72 -42.46 7.84
N ASN A 2 -6.42 -42.71 7.87
CA ASN A 2 -5.36 -41.87 7.29
C ASN A 2 -5.28 -42.06 5.79
N ASN A 3 -5.72 -41.11 5.01
CA ASN A 3 -5.30 -41.02 3.61
C ASN A 3 -4.01 -40.19 3.55
N LEU A 4 -2.90 -40.81 3.88
CA LEU A 4 -1.55 -40.42 3.53
C LEU A 4 -1.43 -40.52 2.00
N ILE A 5 -1.57 -39.41 1.30
CA ILE A 5 -1.11 -39.33 -0.08
C ILE A 5 0.41 -39.45 -0.02
N LYS A 6 0.93 -40.66 -0.29
CA LYS A 6 2.35 -40.90 -0.50
C LYS A 6 2.80 -40.01 -1.67
N TYR A 7 3.53 -38.98 -1.35
CA TYR A 7 4.23 -38.16 -2.34
C TYR A 7 5.37 -38.98 -2.89
N ASN A 8 5.26 -39.40 -4.15
CA ASN A 8 6.31 -40.16 -4.84
C ASN A 8 7.43 -39.18 -5.20
N SER A 9 8.56 -39.26 -4.50
CA SER A 9 9.77 -38.46 -4.72
C SER A 9 10.34 -38.52 -6.14
N ASP A 10 9.95 -39.54 -6.91
CA ASP A 10 10.54 -39.86 -8.22
C ASP A 10 9.91 -39.14 -9.41
N LYS A 11 8.95 -38.23 -9.20
CA LYS A 11 8.27 -37.51 -10.28
C LYS A 11 8.30 -35.97 -10.21
N MET A 12 9.11 -35.39 -9.35
CA MET A 12 9.39 -33.97 -9.43
C MET A 12 10.52 -33.68 -10.41
N SER A 13 10.19 -33.47 -11.68
CA SER A 13 11.17 -32.97 -12.65
C SER A 13 11.79 -31.68 -12.14
N LEU A 14 13.10 -31.54 -12.23
CA LEU A 14 13.90 -30.36 -11.83
C LEU A 14 13.45 -29.03 -12.42
N HIS A 15 12.37 -28.98 -13.22
CA HIS A 15 11.83 -27.80 -13.87
C HIS A 15 10.68 -27.10 -13.14
N GLU A 16 10.09 -27.67 -12.08
CA GLU A 16 8.86 -27.17 -11.45
C GLU A 16 9.04 -26.57 -10.05
N HIS A 17 10.16 -25.94 -9.76
CA HIS A 17 10.38 -25.29 -8.44
C HIS A 17 9.75 -23.88 -8.32
N LYS A 18 8.76 -23.58 -9.14
CA LYS A 18 7.96 -22.37 -9.01
C LYS A 18 6.58 -22.74 -8.47
N ILE A 19 6.34 -22.38 -7.21
CA ILE A 19 5.00 -22.51 -6.63
C ILE A 19 4.13 -21.41 -7.24
N VAL A 20 3.12 -21.82 -8.02
CA VAL A 20 2.19 -20.92 -8.69
C VAL A 20 0.86 -20.91 -7.93
N SER A 21 0.33 -19.72 -7.62
CA SER A 21 -1.02 -19.58 -7.10
C SER A 21 -2.04 -19.87 -8.19
N SER A 22 -3.02 -20.70 -7.86
CA SER A 22 -4.21 -20.88 -8.70
C SER A 22 -5.11 -19.63 -8.79
N ILE A 23 -4.84 -18.59 -7.97
CA ILE A 23 -5.71 -17.42 -7.80
C ILE A 23 -5.12 -16.15 -8.42
N GLU A 24 -3.79 -15.98 -8.46
CA GLU A 24 -3.18 -14.68 -8.82
C GLU A 24 -2.14 -14.75 -9.95
N ASN A 25 -1.89 -15.88 -10.59
CA ASN A 25 -0.80 -16.07 -11.58
C ASN A 25 0.60 -15.61 -11.10
N ASN A 26 0.77 -15.39 -9.81
CA ASN A 26 2.03 -14.99 -9.19
C ASN A 26 2.71 -16.24 -8.60
N GLY A 27 3.92 -16.54 -9.04
CA GLY A 27 4.69 -17.65 -8.50
C GLY A 27 5.80 -17.16 -7.57
N ILE A 28 6.13 -17.94 -6.53
CA ILE A 28 7.32 -17.75 -5.71
C ILE A 28 8.38 -18.75 -6.18
N ASN A 29 9.54 -18.24 -6.60
CA ASN A 29 10.68 -19.09 -6.92
C ASN A 29 11.34 -19.55 -5.59
N ILE A 30 11.39 -20.85 -5.38
CA ILE A 30 12.02 -21.48 -4.20
C ILE A 30 13.21 -22.38 -4.59
N ARG A 31 13.59 -22.38 -5.87
CA ARG A 31 14.62 -23.28 -6.41
C ARG A 31 15.96 -23.10 -5.69
N GLU A 32 16.43 -21.87 -5.55
CA GLU A 32 17.71 -21.59 -4.88
C GLU A 32 17.71 -22.06 -3.43
N LEU A 33 16.60 -21.86 -2.72
CA LEU A 33 16.46 -22.32 -1.34
C LEU A 33 16.47 -23.85 -1.24
N ILE A 34 15.77 -24.54 -2.13
CA ILE A 34 15.74 -26.02 -2.15
C ILE A 34 17.13 -26.59 -2.43
N CYS A 35 17.92 -25.97 -3.34
CA CYS A 35 19.27 -26.44 -3.65
C CYS A 35 20.24 -26.38 -2.47
N VAL A 36 20.04 -25.51 -1.50
CA VAL A 36 20.89 -25.38 -0.30
C VAL A 36 20.28 -26.03 0.94
N MET A 37 19.07 -26.55 0.83
CA MET A 37 18.35 -27.18 1.92
C MET A 37 18.71 -28.67 2.03
N ASN A 38 18.80 -29.20 3.26
CA ASN A 38 18.95 -30.61 3.48
C ASN A 38 17.75 -31.40 2.90
N GLU A 39 17.98 -32.52 2.25
CA GLU A 39 16.95 -33.35 1.59
C GLU A 39 15.77 -33.70 2.52
N LYS A 40 16.04 -33.97 3.80
CA LYS A 40 15.00 -34.29 4.81
C LYS A 40 14.01 -33.16 5.04
N LEU A 41 14.42 -31.92 4.76
CA LEU A 41 13.58 -30.74 4.96
C LEU A 41 12.74 -30.40 3.72
N VAL A 42 13.16 -30.77 2.53
CA VAL A 42 12.58 -30.33 1.26
C VAL A 42 11.09 -30.68 1.14
N CYS A 43 10.72 -31.93 1.36
CA CYS A 43 9.34 -32.39 1.16
C CYS A 43 8.35 -31.65 2.08
N GLY A 44 8.67 -31.56 3.37
CA GLY A 44 7.81 -30.87 4.35
C GLY A 44 7.73 -29.36 4.11
N PHE A 45 8.87 -28.75 3.73
CA PHE A 45 8.91 -27.34 3.36
C PHE A 45 8.00 -27.03 2.17
N VAL A 46 8.18 -27.74 1.06
CA VAL A 46 7.42 -27.51 -0.20
C VAL A 46 5.91 -27.70 0.03
N TYR A 47 5.53 -28.81 0.69
CA TYR A 47 4.12 -29.08 0.99
C TYR A 47 3.49 -28.00 1.85
N THR A 48 4.19 -27.60 2.91
CA THR A 48 3.66 -26.58 3.84
C THR A 48 3.60 -25.21 3.19
N VAL A 49 4.60 -24.82 2.37
CA VAL A 49 4.55 -23.58 1.59
C VAL A 49 3.36 -23.60 0.62
N GLN A 50 3.11 -24.70 -0.08
CA GLN A 50 1.98 -24.83 -1.00
C GLN A 50 0.63 -24.69 -0.26
N TYR A 51 0.49 -25.29 0.92
CA TYR A 51 -0.68 -25.13 1.77
C TYR A 51 -0.94 -23.65 2.12
N TYR A 52 0.10 -22.96 2.58
CA TYR A 52 -0.01 -21.53 2.90
C TYR A 52 -0.27 -20.67 1.66
N PHE A 53 0.25 -21.05 0.51
CA PHE A 53 0.05 -20.34 -0.74
C PHE A 53 -1.40 -20.37 -1.22
N ASN A 54 -2.09 -21.47 -0.95
CA ASN A 54 -3.51 -21.64 -1.29
C ASN A 54 -4.46 -20.90 -0.32
N SER A 55 -3.99 -20.61 0.91
CA SER A 55 -4.85 -20.08 1.98
C SER A 55 -4.51 -18.65 2.41
N ASN A 56 -3.36 -18.11 2.00
CA ASN A 56 -2.86 -16.83 2.46
C ASN A 56 -2.40 -15.92 1.30
N SER A 57 -2.13 -14.65 1.61
CA SER A 57 -1.64 -13.70 0.62
C SER A 57 -0.21 -14.02 0.15
N TYR A 58 0.08 -13.74 -1.12
CA TYR A 58 1.42 -13.86 -1.72
C TYR A 58 2.53 -13.25 -0.84
N LEU A 59 2.32 -12.04 -0.30
CA LEU A 59 3.32 -11.36 0.52
C LEU A 59 3.59 -12.07 1.85
N TYR A 60 2.58 -12.72 2.43
CA TYR A 60 2.78 -13.51 3.65
C TYR A 60 3.61 -14.76 3.36
N VAL A 61 3.30 -15.49 2.29
CA VAL A 61 4.07 -16.68 1.90
C VAL A 61 5.50 -16.30 1.49
N LYS A 62 5.68 -15.21 0.74
CA LYS A 62 7.01 -14.67 0.45
C LYS A 62 7.79 -14.35 1.73
N SER A 63 7.10 -13.86 2.77
CA SER A 63 7.73 -13.65 4.08
C SER A 63 8.14 -14.95 4.76
N ILE A 64 7.34 -16.02 4.65
CA ILE A 64 7.69 -17.35 5.14
C ILE A 64 8.96 -17.82 4.44
N VAL A 65 8.98 -17.84 3.10
CA VAL A 65 10.12 -18.32 2.30
C VAL A 65 11.40 -17.56 2.68
N ARG A 66 11.34 -16.22 2.77
CA ARG A 66 12.50 -15.41 3.13
C ARG A 66 13.02 -15.67 4.57
N ASN A 67 12.13 -15.94 5.52
CA ASN A 67 12.56 -16.27 6.89
C ASN A 67 13.13 -17.68 6.96
N MET A 68 12.58 -18.64 6.19
CA MET A 68 13.17 -19.98 6.05
C MET A 68 14.54 -19.91 5.36
N GLU A 69 14.68 -19.18 4.28
CA GLU A 69 15.96 -18.91 3.62
C GLU A 69 17.00 -18.36 4.60
N SER A 70 16.62 -17.38 5.41
CA SER A 70 17.50 -16.81 6.45
C SER A 70 17.90 -17.85 7.50
N LEU A 71 17.02 -18.77 7.88
CA LEU A 71 17.33 -19.85 8.81
C LEU A 71 18.28 -20.88 8.18
N ILE A 72 17.94 -21.36 6.99
CA ILE A 72 18.71 -22.38 6.25
C ILE A 72 20.11 -21.85 5.91
N CYS A 73 20.23 -20.66 5.31
CA CYS A 73 21.53 -20.12 4.90
C CYS A 73 22.45 -19.79 6.09
N LYS A 74 21.90 -19.50 7.29
CA LYS A 74 22.71 -19.20 8.47
C LYS A 74 23.16 -20.40 9.27
N LEU A 75 22.40 -21.49 9.24
CA LEU A 75 22.61 -22.62 10.14
C LEU A 75 22.78 -23.96 9.42
N SER A 76 22.39 -24.07 8.16
CA SER A 76 22.42 -25.28 7.34
C SER A 76 21.95 -26.54 8.11
N PRO A 77 20.78 -26.49 8.77
CA PRO A 77 20.33 -27.57 9.64
C PRO A 77 19.96 -28.82 8.83
N THR A 78 20.21 -30.00 9.39
CA THR A 78 19.69 -31.27 8.87
C THR A 78 18.28 -31.58 9.36
N HIS A 79 17.91 -31.03 10.49
CA HIS A 79 16.57 -31.00 11.12
C HIS A 79 16.46 -29.75 11.98
N ILE A 80 15.26 -29.36 12.34
CA ILE A 80 14.97 -28.16 13.13
C ILE A 80 14.46 -28.58 14.50
N ASP A 81 15.34 -28.50 15.49
CA ASP A 81 15.08 -28.73 16.91
C ASP A 81 15.06 -27.42 17.70
N ASP A 82 14.88 -27.49 19.01
CA ASP A 82 14.93 -26.34 19.91
C ASP A 82 16.28 -25.63 19.88
N LYS A 83 17.39 -26.36 19.79
CA LYS A 83 18.76 -25.80 19.77
C LYS A 83 18.99 -24.95 18.52
N ILE A 84 18.58 -25.44 17.35
CA ILE A 84 18.64 -24.69 16.09
C ILE A 84 17.82 -23.40 16.17
N LEU A 85 16.62 -23.45 16.78
CA LEU A 85 15.79 -22.27 16.93
C LEU A 85 16.39 -21.25 17.92
N ILE A 86 16.99 -21.69 19.01
CA ILE A 86 17.69 -20.83 19.97
C ILE A 86 18.92 -20.18 19.32
N GLU A 87 19.70 -20.95 18.58
CA GLU A 87 20.84 -20.42 17.83
C GLU A 87 20.40 -19.39 16.77
N TYR A 88 19.32 -19.67 16.03
CA TYR A 88 18.74 -18.74 15.09
C TYR A 88 18.26 -17.44 15.76
N GLN A 89 17.62 -17.55 16.93
CA GLN A 89 17.20 -16.41 17.72
C GLN A 89 18.38 -15.51 18.08
N ASN A 90 19.46 -16.11 18.56
CA ASN A 90 20.69 -15.39 18.94
C ASN A 90 21.34 -14.68 17.73
N LYS A 91 21.41 -15.36 16.57
CA LYS A 91 21.92 -14.78 15.32
C LYS A 91 21.03 -13.68 14.72
N GLN A 92 19.72 -13.66 15.02
CA GLN A 92 18.77 -12.63 14.53
C GLN A 92 18.71 -11.40 15.41
N LEU A 93 19.12 -11.46 16.68
CA LEU A 93 19.10 -10.36 17.65
C LEU A 93 17.72 -9.64 17.67
N SER A 94 17.73 -8.33 17.45
CA SER A 94 16.49 -7.50 17.46
C SER A 94 15.44 -7.90 16.40
N LYS A 95 15.80 -8.64 15.36
CA LYS A 95 14.87 -9.11 14.32
C LYS A 95 14.18 -10.43 14.68
N ALA A 96 14.66 -11.14 15.70
CA ALA A 96 14.13 -12.45 16.09
C ALA A 96 12.60 -12.45 16.32
N PRO A 97 11.98 -11.51 17.07
CA PRO A 97 10.54 -11.53 17.30
C PRO A 97 9.71 -11.45 16.03
N ALA A 98 10.16 -10.67 15.03
CA ALA A 98 9.47 -10.55 13.75
C ALA A 98 9.58 -11.81 12.90
N SER A 99 10.76 -12.46 12.89
CA SER A 99 10.99 -13.72 12.18
C SER A 99 10.17 -14.85 12.80
N PHE A 100 10.21 -15.02 14.11
CA PHE A 100 9.46 -16.07 14.80
C PHE A 100 7.94 -15.89 14.72
N ARG A 101 7.44 -14.65 14.61
CA ARG A 101 6.01 -14.42 14.35
C ARG A 101 5.53 -15.08 13.05
N VAL A 102 6.42 -15.18 12.06
CA VAL A 102 6.12 -15.79 10.76
C VAL A 102 6.45 -17.28 10.78
N LEU A 103 7.59 -17.67 11.36
CA LEU A 103 8.07 -19.05 11.37
C LEU A 103 7.26 -19.95 12.31
N ARG A 104 6.83 -19.45 13.49
CA ARG A 104 6.08 -20.26 14.46
C ARG A 104 4.87 -20.96 13.84
N PRO A 105 3.88 -20.27 13.26
CA PRO A 105 2.72 -20.95 12.69
C PRO A 105 3.10 -21.87 11.52
N PHE A 106 4.15 -21.54 10.78
CA PHE A 106 4.62 -22.34 9.66
C PHE A 106 5.27 -23.65 10.11
N LEU A 107 6.21 -23.60 11.05
CA LEU A 107 6.92 -24.77 11.55
C LEU A 107 5.99 -25.70 12.34
N VAL A 108 5.10 -25.14 13.17
CA VAL A 108 4.08 -25.92 13.88
C VAL A 108 3.17 -26.65 12.88
N LYS A 109 2.74 -25.95 11.82
CA LYS A 109 1.88 -26.54 10.80
C LYS A 109 2.60 -27.62 9.98
N TRP A 110 3.88 -27.43 9.71
CA TRP A 110 4.70 -28.46 9.07
C TRP A 110 4.77 -29.73 9.91
N PHE A 111 5.03 -29.59 11.21
CA PHE A 111 5.05 -30.72 12.15
C PHE A 111 3.68 -31.44 12.20
N GLU A 112 2.56 -30.68 12.25
CA GLU A 112 1.20 -31.22 12.23
C GLU A 112 0.91 -32.05 10.99
N PHE A 113 1.54 -31.76 9.85
CA PHE A 113 1.40 -32.56 8.63
C PHE A 113 2.16 -33.89 8.68
N GLY A 114 3.00 -34.11 9.70
CA GLY A 114 3.76 -35.34 9.88
C GLY A 114 4.94 -35.52 8.92
N TYR A 115 5.35 -34.46 8.22
CA TYR A 115 6.57 -34.53 7.40
C TYR A 115 7.83 -34.43 8.27
N PRO A 116 8.91 -35.13 7.88
CA PRO A 116 10.18 -35.09 8.60
C PRO A 116 10.79 -33.68 8.56
N GLY A 117 11.71 -33.43 9.47
CA GLY A 117 12.52 -32.21 9.48
C GLY A 117 12.25 -31.24 10.63
N ILE A 118 11.12 -31.37 11.34
CA ILE A 118 10.82 -30.60 12.53
C ILE A 118 10.67 -31.54 13.71
N ASP A 119 11.42 -31.29 14.77
CA ASP A 119 11.36 -32.08 16.00
C ASP A 119 10.31 -31.56 16.97
N GLU A 120 9.79 -32.42 17.83
CA GLU A 120 8.81 -32.07 18.85
C GLU A 120 9.33 -30.97 19.78
N SER A 121 10.63 -31.04 20.16
CA SER A 121 11.29 -30.01 20.99
C SER A 121 11.21 -28.61 20.40
N ALA A 122 11.33 -28.49 19.07
CA ALA A 122 11.15 -27.22 18.37
C ALA A 122 9.71 -26.69 18.51
N VAL A 123 8.73 -27.58 18.39
CA VAL A 123 7.31 -27.20 18.49
C VAL A 123 6.97 -26.76 19.92
N GLU A 124 7.47 -27.47 20.92
CA GLU A 124 7.29 -27.10 22.32
C GLU A 124 7.93 -25.74 22.65
N LEU A 125 9.18 -25.54 22.23
CA LEU A 125 9.83 -24.22 22.36
C LEU A 125 8.98 -23.12 21.70
N LEU A 126 8.52 -23.33 20.45
CA LEU A 126 7.72 -22.34 19.74
C LEU A 126 6.39 -22.03 20.41
N LYS A 127 5.72 -23.00 21.04
CA LYS A 127 4.46 -22.80 21.79
C LYS A 127 4.67 -21.90 23.00
N HIS A 128 5.78 -22.06 23.72
CA HIS A 128 6.08 -21.33 24.95
C HIS A 128 6.88 -20.05 24.75
N LEU A 129 7.44 -19.82 23.54
CA LEU A 129 8.26 -18.66 23.25
C LEU A 129 7.44 -17.35 23.36
N ASP A 130 7.77 -16.50 24.34
CA ASP A 130 7.16 -15.16 24.44
C ASP A 130 7.80 -14.20 23.43
N LEU A 131 7.07 -13.88 22.39
CA LEU A 131 7.48 -12.89 21.41
C LEU A 131 7.03 -11.52 21.89
N LYS A 132 7.94 -10.74 22.49
CA LYS A 132 7.69 -9.33 22.88
C LYS A 132 7.34 -8.49 21.66
N ILE A 133 6.11 -8.59 21.18
CA ILE A 133 5.61 -7.86 20.01
C ILE A 133 4.74 -6.70 20.52
N LYS A 134 4.99 -5.48 20.02
CA LYS A 134 4.12 -4.33 20.29
C LYS A 134 2.68 -4.70 19.91
N LYS A 135 1.75 -4.59 20.86
CA LYS A 135 0.32 -4.83 20.61
C LYS A 135 -0.18 -3.85 19.54
N ALA A 136 -1.09 -4.33 18.69
CA ALA A 136 -1.71 -3.47 17.68
C ALA A 136 -2.39 -2.27 18.36
N GLY A 137 -2.16 -1.05 17.85
CA GLY A 137 -2.74 0.18 18.40
C GLY A 137 -2.01 0.77 19.62
N GLN A 138 -0.98 0.13 20.15
CA GLN A 138 -0.23 0.65 21.30
C GLN A 138 0.33 2.04 21.05
N SER A 139 0.85 2.32 19.84
CA SER A 139 1.36 3.65 19.49
C SER A 139 0.27 4.74 19.48
N VAL A 140 -0.99 4.37 19.23
CA VAL A 140 -2.12 5.30 19.33
C VAL A 140 -2.49 5.54 20.79
N LEU A 141 -2.58 4.47 21.60
CA LEU A 141 -2.95 4.57 23.02
C LEU A 141 -1.91 5.34 23.84
N GLN A 142 -0.63 5.26 23.47
CA GLN A 142 0.48 5.95 24.13
C GLN A 142 0.78 7.33 23.52
N ASP A 143 0.01 7.77 22.54
CA ASP A 143 0.27 9.00 21.74
C ASP A 143 1.75 9.11 21.30
N ASP A 144 2.30 7.97 20.83
CA ASP A 144 3.71 7.84 20.43
C ASP A 144 4.07 8.92 19.38
N PRO A 145 4.99 9.85 19.67
CA PRO A 145 5.31 10.96 18.77
C PRO A 145 5.95 10.50 17.45
N THR A 146 6.47 9.27 17.38
CA THR A 146 7.16 8.72 16.21
C THR A 146 6.30 7.75 15.40
N GLY A 147 5.38 7.03 16.02
CA GLY A 147 4.57 5.96 15.41
C GLY A 147 3.06 6.11 15.57
N GLY A 148 2.61 6.99 16.46
CA GLY A 148 1.20 7.31 16.72
C GLY A 148 0.62 8.34 15.74
N PRO A 149 -0.56 8.91 16.03
CA PRO A 149 -1.18 9.96 15.21
C PRO A 149 -0.30 11.22 15.17
N LEU A 150 -0.45 12.01 14.12
CA LEU A 150 0.07 13.37 14.06
C LEU A 150 -0.77 14.28 14.95
N THR A 151 -0.17 15.33 15.51
CA THR A 151 -0.95 16.42 16.11
C THR A 151 -1.65 17.21 15.00
N LYS A 152 -2.60 18.07 15.39
CA LYS A 152 -3.30 18.95 14.47
C LYS A 152 -2.32 19.88 13.74
N GLU A 153 -1.35 20.43 14.47
CA GLU A 153 -0.32 21.31 13.96
C GLU A 153 0.62 20.59 12.98
N GLU A 154 1.07 19.36 13.33
CA GLU A 154 1.90 18.53 12.46
C GLU A 154 1.15 18.18 11.15
N HIS A 155 -0.15 17.84 11.24
CA HIS A 155 -0.98 17.51 10.08
C HIS A 155 -1.21 18.75 9.20
N THR A 156 -1.53 19.90 9.80
CA THR A 156 -1.70 21.17 9.09
C THR A 156 -0.42 21.59 8.37
N SER A 157 0.73 21.49 9.04
CA SER A 157 2.02 21.84 8.48
C SER A 157 2.38 20.90 7.31
N LEU A 158 2.04 19.62 7.40
CA LEU A 158 2.23 18.66 6.32
C LEU A 158 1.42 19.03 5.07
N ILE A 159 0.13 19.41 5.23
CA ILE A 159 -0.73 19.85 4.11
C ILE A 159 -0.20 21.13 3.49
N LYS A 160 0.22 22.11 4.30
CA LYS A 160 0.82 23.35 3.80
C LYS A 160 2.09 23.08 2.99
N ALA A 161 2.98 22.23 3.49
CA ALA A 161 4.21 21.85 2.79
C ALA A 161 3.94 21.09 1.50
N MET A 162 2.95 20.20 1.48
CA MET A 162 2.48 19.47 0.30
C MET A 162 2.03 20.45 -0.80
N ASN A 163 1.17 21.39 -0.45
CA ASN A 163 0.67 22.40 -1.37
C ASN A 163 1.80 23.31 -1.89
N HIS A 164 2.73 23.68 -1.02
CA HIS A 164 3.90 24.46 -1.41
C HIS A 164 4.81 23.69 -2.38
N ALA A 165 5.17 22.44 -2.06
CA ALA A 165 6.03 21.61 -2.88
C ALA A 165 5.44 21.34 -4.28
N TYR A 166 4.10 21.16 -4.38
CA TYR A 166 3.42 21.04 -5.67
C TYR A 166 3.45 22.36 -6.46
N ARG A 167 3.18 23.47 -5.81
CA ARG A 167 3.16 24.81 -6.44
C ARG A 167 4.52 25.21 -7.03
N ILE A 168 5.61 24.90 -6.34
CA ILE A 168 6.98 25.18 -6.83
C ILE A 168 7.51 24.12 -7.80
N GLY A 169 6.71 23.09 -8.14
CA GLY A 169 7.05 22.07 -9.13
C GLY A 169 8.00 20.97 -8.66
N VAL A 170 8.29 20.90 -7.37
CA VAL A 170 9.12 19.82 -6.78
C VAL A 170 8.34 18.52 -6.61
N LEU A 171 7.03 18.61 -6.39
CA LEU A 171 6.16 17.45 -6.25
C LEU A 171 5.41 17.21 -7.56
N SER A 172 5.43 15.98 -8.07
CA SER A 172 4.63 15.59 -9.23
C SER A 172 3.13 15.66 -8.93
N LEU A 173 2.29 15.76 -9.97
CA LEU A 173 0.83 15.71 -9.78
C LEU A 173 0.40 14.38 -9.16
N SER A 174 1.02 13.26 -9.56
CA SER A 174 0.75 11.93 -9.01
C SER A 174 1.06 11.86 -7.51
N ASP A 175 2.25 12.34 -7.11
CA ASP A 175 2.67 12.37 -5.70
C ASP A 175 1.79 13.30 -4.87
N TYR A 176 1.39 14.44 -5.43
CA TYR A 176 0.48 15.38 -4.79
C TYR A 176 -0.90 14.77 -4.58
N ALA A 177 -1.50 14.21 -5.63
CA ALA A 177 -2.85 13.62 -5.57
C ALA A 177 -2.93 12.46 -4.58
N ILE A 178 -1.96 11.53 -4.59
CA ILE A 178 -1.97 10.40 -3.66
C ILE A 178 -1.72 10.83 -2.22
N SER A 179 -0.83 11.80 -2.00
CA SER A 179 -0.55 12.34 -0.66
C SER A 179 -1.77 13.08 -0.09
N LEU A 180 -2.47 13.83 -0.93
CA LEU A 180 -3.70 14.53 -0.58
C LEU A 180 -4.80 13.54 -0.20
N LEU A 181 -5.06 12.53 -1.04
CA LEU A 181 -6.05 11.49 -0.75
C LEU A 181 -5.77 10.77 0.57
N ILE A 182 -4.51 10.40 0.83
CA ILE A 182 -4.16 9.72 2.09
C ILE A 182 -4.33 10.63 3.29
N SER A 183 -3.91 11.90 3.17
CA SER A 183 -3.98 12.87 4.26
C SER A 183 -5.41 13.23 4.66
N LEU A 184 -6.35 13.18 3.72
CA LEU A 184 -7.75 13.51 3.97
C LEU A 184 -8.63 12.30 4.27
N THR A 185 -8.30 11.12 3.73
CA THR A 185 -9.18 9.94 3.86
C THR A 185 -8.66 8.87 4.80
N GLY A 186 -7.37 8.87 5.10
CA GLY A 186 -6.74 7.79 5.86
C GLY A 186 -6.81 6.42 5.18
N ARG A 187 -7.19 6.33 3.89
CA ARG A 187 -7.26 5.07 3.15
C ARG A 187 -5.89 4.41 2.99
N ARG A 188 -5.86 3.10 2.80
CA ARG A 188 -4.59 2.38 2.60
C ARG A 188 -4.00 2.70 1.23
N PRO A 189 -2.69 2.91 1.10
CA PRO A 189 -2.06 3.16 -0.20
C PRO A 189 -2.45 2.15 -1.27
N GLN A 190 -2.53 0.86 -0.92
CA GLN A 190 -2.94 -0.19 -1.85
C GLN A 190 -4.34 0.05 -2.44
N GLN A 191 -5.28 0.60 -1.67
CA GLN A 191 -6.62 0.91 -2.15
C GLN A 191 -6.61 2.06 -3.16
N LEU A 192 -5.80 3.09 -2.87
CA LEU A 192 -5.73 4.29 -3.71
C LEU A 192 -4.99 4.05 -5.01
N VAL A 193 -3.89 3.28 -5.00
CA VAL A 193 -3.20 2.96 -6.26
C VAL A 193 -4.01 2.05 -7.18
N MET A 194 -4.99 1.32 -6.65
CA MET A 194 -5.89 0.48 -7.45
C MET A 194 -7.06 1.24 -8.08
N LEU A 195 -7.19 2.54 -7.85
CA LEU A 195 -8.22 3.36 -8.49
C LEU A 195 -8.00 3.42 -10.01
N LYS A 196 -9.09 3.27 -10.74
CA LYS A 196 -9.16 3.41 -12.19
C LYS A 196 -9.95 4.68 -12.56
N TYR A 197 -9.80 5.13 -13.77
CA TYR A 197 -10.51 6.31 -14.30
C TYR A 197 -12.04 6.21 -14.06
N LYS A 198 -12.63 5.05 -14.32
CA LYS A 198 -14.06 4.78 -14.10
C LYS A 198 -14.53 4.85 -12.66
N ASP A 199 -13.61 4.81 -11.69
CA ASP A 199 -13.93 4.85 -10.27
C ASP A 199 -14.10 6.29 -9.75
N LEU A 200 -13.87 7.29 -10.61
CA LEU A 200 -14.14 8.70 -10.35
C LEU A 200 -15.54 9.02 -10.87
N LEU A 201 -16.47 9.29 -9.94
CA LEU A 201 -17.88 9.43 -10.25
C LEU A 201 -18.34 10.86 -10.00
N GLN A 202 -19.24 11.34 -10.85
CA GLN A 202 -19.97 12.57 -10.69
C GLN A 202 -21.46 12.27 -10.67
N LYS A 203 -22.18 12.76 -9.67
CA LYS A 203 -23.63 12.67 -9.56
C LYS A 203 -24.24 14.05 -9.53
N ASN A 204 -25.13 14.34 -10.45
CA ASN A 204 -25.96 15.54 -10.39
C ASN A 204 -27.07 15.31 -9.38
N LEU A 205 -27.18 16.19 -8.40
CA LEU A 205 -28.25 16.16 -7.41
C LEU A 205 -29.46 16.99 -7.90
N ASP A 206 -30.66 16.68 -7.39
CA ASP A 206 -31.91 17.35 -7.76
C ASP A 206 -31.89 18.88 -7.51
N ASN A 207 -31.04 19.32 -6.61
CA ASN A 207 -30.83 20.75 -6.28
C ASN A 207 -29.82 21.47 -7.21
N GLY A 208 -29.40 20.84 -8.31
CA GLY A 208 -28.43 21.38 -9.26
C GLY A 208 -26.96 21.33 -8.79
N LYS A 209 -26.68 20.79 -7.59
CA LYS A 209 -25.31 20.60 -7.11
C LYS A 209 -24.71 19.33 -7.68
N VAL A 210 -23.41 19.32 -7.85
CA VAL A 210 -22.63 18.15 -8.29
C VAL A 210 -21.96 17.52 -7.08
N GLU A 211 -22.22 16.26 -6.86
CA GLU A 211 -21.51 15.45 -5.87
C GLU A 211 -20.39 14.66 -6.55
N TYR A 212 -19.20 14.73 -5.97
CA TYR A 212 -18.02 14.00 -6.45
C TYR A 212 -17.76 12.82 -5.54
N LEU A 213 -17.64 11.63 -6.13
CA LEU A 213 -17.42 10.38 -5.41
C LEU A 213 -16.23 9.63 -5.99
N ILE A 214 -15.51 8.92 -5.14
CA ILE A 214 -14.56 7.89 -5.56
C ILE A 214 -15.05 6.51 -5.11
N SER A 215 -15.05 5.55 -6.03
CA SER A 215 -15.38 4.16 -5.76
C SER A 215 -14.09 3.41 -5.40
N VAL A 216 -13.80 3.32 -4.10
CA VAL A 216 -12.52 2.80 -3.58
C VAL A 216 -12.60 1.29 -3.42
N PRO A 217 -11.68 0.53 -4.07
CA PRO A 217 -11.65 -0.93 -3.93
C PRO A 217 -11.26 -1.34 -2.50
N ARG A 218 -11.94 -2.37 -1.99
CA ARG A 218 -11.66 -2.93 -0.68
C ARG A 218 -10.57 -3.98 -0.78
N VAL A 219 -9.46 -3.75 -0.09
CA VAL A 219 -8.35 -4.70 0.00
C VAL A 219 -8.45 -5.53 1.28
N LYS A 220 -7.84 -6.73 1.29
CA LYS A 220 -7.87 -7.70 2.41
C LYS A 220 -9.23 -8.36 2.68
N GLN A 221 -10.05 -8.46 1.66
CA GLN A 221 -11.27 -9.28 1.70
C GLN A 221 -10.92 -10.74 1.44
N ARG A 222 -11.60 -11.66 2.14
CA ARG A 222 -11.43 -13.11 1.95
C ARG A 222 -12.29 -13.69 0.81
N GLY A 223 -13.02 -12.85 0.07
CA GLY A 223 -13.87 -13.25 -1.05
C GLY A 223 -13.18 -13.14 -2.41
N LYS A 224 -13.74 -13.87 -3.41
CA LYS A 224 -13.23 -13.86 -4.78
C LYS A 224 -13.57 -12.59 -5.58
N GLN A 225 -14.58 -11.82 -5.15
CA GLN A 225 -15.00 -10.60 -5.85
C GLN A 225 -14.48 -9.36 -5.14
N LEU A 226 -13.88 -8.46 -5.91
CA LEU A 226 -13.45 -7.16 -5.43
C LEU A 226 -14.67 -6.29 -5.13
N GLN A 227 -14.84 -5.92 -3.86
CA GLN A 227 -15.89 -5.02 -3.41
C GLN A 227 -15.38 -3.59 -3.45
N TYR A 228 -16.30 -2.63 -3.57
CA TYR A 228 -15.99 -1.21 -3.58
C TYR A 228 -16.78 -0.48 -2.50
N ARG A 229 -16.26 0.67 -2.08
CA ARG A 229 -16.97 1.64 -1.22
C ARG A 229 -16.86 3.02 -1.84
N GLU A 230 -18.00 3.67 -2.00
CA GLU A 230 -18.04 5.07 -2.40
C GLU A 230 -17.61 5.98 -1.25
N LEU A 231 -16.88 7.01 -1.58
CA LEU A 231 -16.40 8.05 -0.66
C LEU A 231 -16.62 9.40 -1.32
N ALA A 232 -17.37 10.27 -0.66
CA ALA A 232 -17.58 11.63 -1.12
C ALA A 232 -16.27 12.44 -1.04
N MET A 233 -16.07 13.30 -2.01
CA MET A 233 -14.94 14.22 -2.07
C MET A 233 -15.45 15.64 -2.26
N ILE A 234 -14.72 16.61 -1.71
CA ILE A 234 -14.90 18.01 -2.07
C ILE A 234 -14.43 18.24 -3.51
N SER A 235 -15.03 19.21 -4.19
CA SER A 235 -14.77 19.55 -5.60
C SER A 235 -13.29 19.76 -5.91
N GLU A 236 -12.55 20.40 -5.01
CA GLU A 236 -11.13 20.72 -5.18
C GLU A 236 -10.26 19.45 -5.22
N VAL A 237 -10.50 18.53 -4.32
CA VAL A 237 -9.78 17.23 -4.30
C VAL A 237 -10.17 16.38 -5.51
N ALA A 238 -11.45 16.35 -5.84
CA ALA A 238 -11.96 15.64 -7.01
C ALA A 238 -11.30 16.14 -8.29
N SER A 239 -11.16 17.46 -8.46
CA SER A 239 -10.53 18.09 -9.61
C SER A 239 -9.05 17.71 -9.75
N ILE A 240 -8.31 17.64 -8.62
CA ILE A 240 -6.90 17.21 -8.61
C ILE A 240 -6.77 15.74 -9.03
N VAL A 241 -7.63 14.87 -8.46
CA VAL A 241 -7.62 13.45 -8.78
C VAL A 241 -8.04 13.21 -10.23
N GLN A 242 -9.02 13.95 -10.74
CA GLN A 242 -9.44 13.89 -12.13
C GLN A 242 -8.33 14.37 -13.08
N LEU A 243 -7.62 15.44 -12.72
CA LEU A 243 -6.48 15.94 -13.49
C LEU A 243 -5.37 14.86 -13.57
N GLN A 244 -5.08 14.19 -12.45
CA GLN A 244 -4.14 13.07 -12.43
C GLN A 244 -4.62 11.90 -13.30
N ALA A 245 -5.89 11.54 -13.24
CA ALA A 245 -6.46 10.48 -14.06
C ALA A 245 -6.37 10.82 -15.56
N ASN A 246 -6.66 12.07 -15.93
CA ASN A 246 -6.52 12.55 -17.30
C ASN A 246 -5.06 12.52 -17.78
N GLN A 247 -4.10 12.85 -16.92
CA GLN A 247 -2.68 12.73 -17.24
C GLN A 247 -2.28 11.28 -17.51
N SER A 248 -2.76 10.35 -16.70
CA SER A 248 -2.53 8.91 -16.89
C SER A 248 -3.11 8.41 -18.24
N VAL A 249 -4.34 8.84 -18.57
CA VAL A 249 -4.96 8.50 -19.87
C VAL A 249 -4.12 9.04 -21.03
N ARG A 250 -3.72 10.31 -20.99
CA ARG A 250 -2.87 10.91 -22.04
C ARG A 250 -1.55 10.17 -22.21
N PHE A 251 -0.94 9.74 -21.11
CA PHE A 251 0.31 8.97 -21.17
C PHE A 251 0.11 7.61 -21.87
N VAL A 252 -1.00 6.92 -21.59
CA VAL A 252 -1.36 5.67 -22.27
C VAL A 252 -1.63 5.91 -23.75
N GLU A 253 -2.40 6.96 -24.12
CA GLU A 253 -2.70 7.32 -25.49
C GLU A 253 -1.44 7.65 -26.30
N GLN A 254 -0.51 8.40 -25.70
CA GLN A 254 0.79 8.72 -26.30
C GLN A 254 1.64 7.46 -26.53
N THR A 255 1.65 6.55 -25.55
CA THR A 255 2.41 5.28 -25.65
C THR A 255 1.85 4.37 -26.75
N LEU A 256 0.52 4.34 -26.90
CA LEU A 256 -0.14 3.53 -27.93
C LEU A 256 -0.25 4.21 -29.31
N GLY A 257 0.02 5.50 -29.41
CA GLY A 257 -0.15 6.28 -30.62
C GLY A 257 -1.60 6.42 -31.07
N LYS A 258 -2.59 6.23 -30.19
CA LYS A 258 -4.03 6.29 -30.51
C LYS A 258 -4.85 6.81 -29.34
N THR A 259 -5.98 7.43 -29.65
CA THR A 259 -6.99 7.80 -28.63
C THR A 259 -7.74 6.58 -28.11
N LEU A 260 -8.10 6.60 -26.84
CA LEU A 260 -8.87 5.54 -26.20
C LEU A 260 -10.37 5.84 -26.26
N ASP A 261 -11.17 4.81 -26.53
CA ASP A 261 -12.62 4.86 -26.30
C ASP A 261 -12.94 4.94 -24.80
N ASP A 262 -14.16 5.34 -24.45
CA ASP A 262 -14.56 5.56 -23.04
C ASP A 262 -14.48 4.30 -22.20
N TYR A 263 -14.75 3.13 -22.75
CA TYR A 263 -14.64 1.86 -22.04
C TYR A 263 -13.19 1.54 -21.69
N THR A 264 -12.30 1.66 -22.65
CA THR A 264 -10.85 1.44 -22.48
C THR A 264 -10.24 2.50 -21.55
N LYS A 265 -10.62 3.78 -21.73
CA LYS A 265 -10.25 4.88 -20.85
C LYS A 265 -10.65 4.60 -19.40
N GLY A 266 -11.85 4.05 -19.17
CA GLY A 266 -12.33 3.65 -17.85
C GLY A 266 -11.43 2.64 -17.14
N LYS A 267 -10.63 1.85 -17.85
CA LYS A 267 -9.71 0.84 -17.30
C LYS A 267 -8.36 1.39 -16.90
N VAL A 268 -8.00 2.59 -17.34
CA VAL A 268 -6.69 3.20 -17.06
C VAL A 268 -6.56 3.49 -15.56
N PRO A 269 -5.46 3.07 -14.90
CA PRO A 269 -5.20 3.43 -13.52
C PRO A 269 -5.04 4.94 -13.33
N VAL A 270 -5.58 5.48 -12.23
CA VAL A 270 -5.32 6.87 -11.82
C VAL A 270 -3.83 7.08 -11.52
N PHE A 271 -3.20 6.09 -10.91
CA PHE A 271 -1.78 6.11 -10.58
C PHE A 271 -1.05 5.04 -11.38
N LEU A 272 -0.37 5.46 -12.44
CA LEU A 272 0.36 4.58 -13.35
C LEU A 272 1.77 4.26 -12.87
N ASN A 273 2.23 3.06 -13.21
CA ASN A 273 3.64 2.72 -13.28
C ASN A 273 4.09 2.88 -14.74
N GLU A 274 4.61 4.05 -15.07
CA GLU A 274 4.98 4.42 -16.44
C GLU A 274 6.05 3.49 -17.03
N GLU A 275 7.07 3.11 -16.24
CA GLU A 275 8.12 2.17 -16.68
C GLU A 275 7.51 0.82 -17.08
N LYS A 276 6.61 0.29 -16.23
CA LYS A 276 5.94 -0.98 -16.51
C LYS A 276 4.97 -0.90 -17.69
N LEU A 277 4.36 0.24 -17.91
CA LEU A 277 3.52 0.45 -19.06
C LEU A 277 4.34 0.36 -20.36
N LEU A 278 5.48 1.04 -20.44
CA LEU A 278 6.37 1.00 -21.61
C LEU A 278 6.85 -0.43 -21.89
N ASP A 279 7.26 -1.18 -20.86
CA ASP A 279 7.66 -2.59 -21.02
C ASP A 279 6.54 -3.48 -21.57
N LEU A 280 5.30 -3.30 -21.11
CA LEU A 280 4.17 -4.19 -21.40
C LEU A 280 3.43 -3.81 -22.69
N ALA A 281 3.37 -2.55 -23.05
CA ALA A 281 2.70 -2.08 -24.26
C ALA A 281 3.29 -2.69 -25.56
N ILE A 282 4.56 -3.09 -25.49
CA ILE A 282 5.27 -3.74 -26.61
C ILE A 282 4.90 -5.24 -26.71
N ILE A 283 4.54 -5.89 -25.58
CA ILE A 283 4.47 -7.36 -25.49
C ILE A 283 3.03 -7.88 -25.40
N ASP A 284 2.10 -7.13 -24.82
CA ASP A 284 0.77 -7.61 -24.45
C ASP A 284 -0.32 -6.58 -24.81
N SER A 285 -1.16 -6.91 -25.80
CA SER A 285 -2.31 -6.08 -26.19
C SER A 285 -3.36 -5.89 -25.07
N ASN A 286 -3.39 -6.78 -24.08
CA ASN A 286 -4.34 -6.75 -22.97
C ASN A 286 -3.74 -6.19 -21.66
N PHE A 287 -2.65 -5.44 -21.74
CA PHE A 287 -1.93 -4.93 -20.56
C PHE A 287 -2.82 -4.10 -19.60
N LEU A 288 -3.87 -3.44 -20.10
CA LEU A 288 -4.84 -2.69 -19.28
C LEU A 288 -5.68 -3.59 -18.37
N GLU A 289 -5.86 -4.86 -18.69
CA GLU A 289 -6.52 -5.83 -17.81
C GLU A 289 -5.59 -6.32 -16.70
N SER A 290 -4.30 -6.16 -16.90
CA SER A 290 -3.27 -6.56 -15.97
C SER A 290 -3.12 -5.54 -14.83
N ASN A 291 -3.00 -6.03 -13.57
CA ASN A 291 -2.68 -5.16 -12.44
C ASN A 291 -1.20 -4.73 -12.39
N LYS A 292 -0.41 -5.06 -13.41
CA LYS A 292 1.04 -4.81 -13.45
C LYS A 292 1.38 -3.34 -13.69
N ILE A 293 0.48 -2.59 -14.34
CA ILE A 293 0.66 -1.17 -14.69
C ILE A 293 0.25 -0.20 -13.58
N PHE A 294 -0.25 -0.69 -12.46
CA PHE A 294 -0.54 0.17 -11.31
C PHE A 294 0.75 0.62 -10.61
N ALA A 295 0.77 1.84 -10.11
CA ALA A 295 1.84 2.32 -9.25
C ALA A 295 1.99 1.41 -8.01
N LYS A 296 3.21 1.29 -7.52
CA LYS A 296 3.45 0.55 -6.27
C LYS A 296 2.90 1.34 -5.08
N PRO A 297 2.31 0.70 -4.06
CA PRO A 297 1.82 1.40 -2.85
C PRO A 297 2.89 2.20 -2.10
N THR A 298 4.15 1.93 -2.37
CA THR A 298 5.29 2.67 -1.81
C THR A 298 5.37 4.11 -2.29
N ILE A 299 4.74 4.46 -3.44
CA ILE A 299 4.67 5.84 -3.95
C ILE A 299 4.21 6.82 -2.86
N ALA A 300 3.17 6.46 -2.11
CA ALA A 300 2.65 7.28 -1.02
C ALA A 300 3.68 7.56 0.08
N LYS A 301 4.47 6.56 0.46
CA LYS A 301 5.51 6.75 1.47
C LYS A 301 6.64 7.61 0.95
N THR A 302 7.04 7.44 -0.31
CA THR A 302 8.09 8.22 -0.96
C THR A 302 7.66 9.68 -1.11
N ALA A 303 6.44 9.92 -1.59
CA ALA A 303 5.89 11.26 -1.73
C ALA A 303 5.84 12.02 -0.39
N LEU A 304 5.32 11.39 0.67
CA LEU A 304 5.28 11.99 2.01
C LEU A 304 6.69 12.29 2.55
N LYS A 305 7.67 11.42 2.32
CA LYS A 305 9.06 11.67 2.70
C LYS A 305 9.63 12.87 1.96
N ASN A 306 9.39 12.99 0.66
CA ASN A 306 9.84 14.13 -0.15
C ASN A 306 9.21 15.44 0.32
N ILE A 307 7.90 15.44 0.65
CA ILE A 307 7.21 16.61 1.19
C ILE A 307 7.85 17.06 2.50
N VAL A 308 8.10 16.14 3.43
CA VAL A 308 8.73 16.44 4.72
C VAL A 308 10.12 17.04 4.52
N ASN A 309 10.92 16.43 3.64
CA ASN A 309 12.27 16.89 3.37
C ASN A 309 12.28 18.28 2.69
N THR A 310 11.45 18.49 1.67
CA THR A 310 11.35 19.76 0.94
C THR A 310 10.86 20.90 1.87
N GLY A 311 9.88 20.60 2.73
CA GLY A 311 9.35 21.55 3.69
C GLY A 311 10.18 21.69 4.96
N ASN A 312 11.25 20.91 5.12
CA ASN A 312 12.04 20.78 6.36
C ASN A 312 11.15 20.71 7.61
N LEU A 313 10.13 19.84 7.56
CA LEU A 313 9.12 19.76 8.61
C LEU A 313 9.70 19.11 9.86
N ILE A 314 9.84 19.88 10.92
CA ILE A 314 10.30 19.41 12.23
C ILE A 314 9.09 19.15 13.13
N SER A 315 9.07 17.98 13.78
CA SER A 315 8.06 17.66 14.79
C SER A 315 8.36 18.37 16.10
N ASN A 316 7.43 19.15 16.60
CA ASN A 316 7.56 19.83 17.91
C ASN A 316 7.68 18.86 19.08
N ARG A 317 7.22 17.60 18.90
CA ARG A 317 7.28 16.56 19.93
C ARG A 317 8.63 15.86 20.02
N THR A 318 9.39 15.81 18.92
CA THR A 318 10.66 15.05 18.87
C THR A 318 11.88 15.91 18.55
N GLY A 319 11.70 17.15 18.10
CA GLY A 319 12.79 18.00 17.62
C GLY A 319 13.48 17.49 16.34
N SER A 320 12.94 16.44 15.71
CA SER A 320 13.51 15.80 14.51
C SER A 320 12.55 15.97 13.33
N LEU A 321 13.02 15.64 12.12
CA LEU A 321 12.17 15.60 10.93
C LEU A 321 10.91 14.76 11.18
N LEU A 322 9.78 15.31 10.77
CA LEU A 322 8.47 14.67 10.94
C LEU A 322 8.42 13.31 10.23
N ASN A 323 8.18 12.24 10.98
CA ASN A 323 7.98 10.91 10.41
C ASN A 323 6.56 10.77 9.82
N ALA A 324 6.26 11.43 8.69
CA ALA A 324 4.98 11.30 8.02
C ALA A 324 4.89 9.99 7.25
N THR A 325 3.98 9.10 7.64
CA THR A 325 3.73 7.83 6.97
C THR A 325 2.24 7.60 6.74
N PRO A 326 1.84 6.84 5.71
CA PRO A 326 0.43 6.52 5.47
C PRO A 326 -0.29 5.91 6.68
N ARG A 327 0.43 5.12 7.49
CA ARG A 327 -0.12 4.54 8.72
C ARG A 327 -0.41 5.61 9.78
N ARG A 328 0.50 6.55 9.99
CA ARG A 328 0.31 7.65 10.93
C ARG A 328 -0.83 8.56 10.50
N LEU A 329 -0.93 8.90 9.21
CA LEU A 329 -2.05 9.68 8.67
C LEU A 329 -3.39 8.97 8.88
N ARG A 330 -3.44 7.65 8.69
CA ARG A 330 -4.64 6.86 9.02
C ARG A 330 -4.99 6.92 10.51
N TYR A 331 -4.00 6.87 11.40
CA TYR A 331 -4.20 7.05 12.84
C TYR A 331 -4.69 8.47 13.14
N THR A 332 -4.14 9.48 12.47
CA THR A 332 -4.54 10.88 12.61
C THR A 332 -6.02 11.07 12.26
N ILE A 333 -6.45 10.64 11.07
CA ILE A 333 -7.84 10.74 10.65
C ILE A 333 -8.77 9.97 11.60
N ALA A 334 -8.40 8.74 11.98
CA ALA A 334 -9.20 7.95 12.92
C ALA A 334 -9.35 8.65 14.29
N THR A 335 -8.28 9.27 14.80
CA THR A 335 -8.29 9.98 16.08
C THR A 335 -9.09 11.29 15.98
N MET A 336 -8.98 12.01 14.86
CA MET A 336 -9.78 13.20 14.59
C MET A 336 -11.28 12.87 14.59
N LEU A 337 -11.70 11.88 13.80
CA LEU A 337 -13.09 11.43 13.74
C LEU A 337 -13.62 10.99 15.12
N ALA A 338 -12.80 10.30 15.89
CA ALA A 338 -13.15 9.91 17.24
C ALA A 338 -13.34 11.14 18.14
N ARG A 339 -12.46 12.13 18.07
CA ARG A 339 -12.56 13.41 18.82
C ARG A 339 -13.78 14.24 18.42
N GLU A 340 -14.23 14.15 17.18
CA GLU A 340 -15.48 14.75 16.67
C GLU A 340 -16.74 14.00 17.15
N GLY A 341 -16.58 12.90 17.91
CA GLY A 341 -17.68 12.14 18.48
C GLY A 341 -18.25 11.05 17.58
N HIS A 342 -17.60 10.76 16.44
CA HIS A 342 -18.05 9.67 15.58
C HIS A 342 -17.89 8.30 16.28
N ASN A 343 -18.89 7.44 16.13
CA ASN A 343 -18.89 6.11 16.72
C ASN A 343 -17.92 5.14 16.00
N ALA A 344 -17.63 4.01 16.65
CA ALA A 344 -16.69 3.01 16.13
C ALA A 344 -17.10 2.43 14.77
N ASN A 345 -18.40 2.30 14.50
CA ASN A 345 -18.91 1.77 13.23
C ASN A 345 -18.64 2.75 12.10
N THR A 346 -18.96 4.04 12.29
CA THR A 346 -18.70 5.10 11.32
C THR A 346 -17.21 5.21 10.99
N ILE A 347 -16.34 5.22 12.02
CA ILE A 347 -14.89 5.28 11.81
C ILE A 347 -14.39 4.01 11.08
N ALA A 348 -14.92 2.82 11.44
CA ALA A 348 -14.58 1.57 10.76
C ALA A 348 -14.97 1.60 9.28
N GLU A 349 -16.12 2.16 8.97
CA GLU A 349 -16.61 2.30 7.61
C GLU A 349 -15.78 3.28 6.79
N LEU A 350 -15.55 4.48 7.29
CA LEU A 350 -14.73 5.51 6.63
C LEU A 350 -13.30 5.02 6.36
N LEU A 351 -12.72 4.27 7.27
CA LEU A 351 -11.37 3.72 7.13
C LEU A 351 -11.32 2.36 6.44
N ASP A 352 -12.45 1.77 6.08
CA ASP A 352 -12.54 0.40 5.55
C ASP A 352 -11.88 -0.63 6.49
N HIS A 353 -12.28 -0.63 7.76
CA HIS A 353 -11.94 -1.70 8.68
C HIS A 353 -12.91 -2.88 8.50
N SER A 354 -12.38 -4.10 8.54
CA SER A 354 -13.20 -5.33 8.50
C SER A 354 -13.86 -5.65 9.86
N SER A 355 -13.40 -4.98 10.93
CA SER A 355 -13.89 -5.17 12.30
C SER A 355 -13.76 -3.89 13.10
N THR A 356 -14.74 -3.62 13.96
CA THR A 356 -14.75 -2.48 14.90
C THR A 356 -13.73 -2.61 16.02
N SER A 357 -13.20 -3.82 16.28
CA SER A 357 -12.14 -4.04 17.27
C SER A 357 -10.90 -3.18 17.00
N SER A 358 -10.55 -3.00 15.72
CA SER A 358 -9.45 -2.12 15.31
C SER A 358 -9.76 -0.64 15.52
N THR A 359 -11.03 -0.27 15.68
CA THR A 359 -11.50 1.12 15.81
C THR A 359 -11.66 1.52 17.27
N GLY A 360 -11.98 0.58 18.14
CA GLY A 360 -12.15 0.81 19.58
C GLY A 360 -10.92 1.42 20.27
N ILE A 361 -9.73 1.26 19.68
CA ILE A 361 -8.47 1.83 20.16
C ILE A 361 -8.50 3.37 20.10
N TYR A 362 -9.10 3.95 19.06
CA TYR A 362 -9.19 5.42 18.90
C TYR A 362 -10.16 6.05 19.87
N ILE A 363 -11.26 5.35 20.18
CA ILE A 363 -12.27 5.81 21.15
C ILE A 363 -11.77 5.72 22.59
N LYS A 364 -11.02 4.66 22.94
CA LYS A 364 -10.40 4.52 24.27
C LYS A 364 -9.38 5.62 24.58
N ASN A 365 -8.77 6.21 23.56
CA ASN A 365 -7.81 7.31 23.72
C ASN A 365 -8.50 8.65 24.04
N LEU A 366 -9.83 8.75 23.87
CA LEU A 366 -10.60 9.98 24.13
C LEU A 366 -10.93 10.24 25.58
N ALA A 367 -10.81 9.24 26.46
CA ALA A 367 -11.19 9.36 27.88
C ALA A 367 -10.40 10.45 28.66
N GLY A 368 -9.48 11.18 27.99
CA GLY A 368 -8.64 12.23 28.60
C GLY A 368 -8.62 13.60 27.89
N SER A 369 -9.29 13.78 26.76
CA SER A 369 -9.18 15.06 26.01
C SER A 369 -10.45 15.40 25.25
N VAL A 370 -11.35 16.12 25.90
CA VAL A 370 -12.50 16.77 25.25
C VAL A 370 -12.12 18.22 24.97
N GLU A 371 -11.65 18.51 23.73
CA GLU A 371 -11.63 19.86 23.21
C GLU A 371 -12.00 19.90 21.73
N ARG A 372 -12.79 20.89 21.35
CA ARG A 372 -13.54 21.08 20.11
C ARG A 372 -12.66 21.21 18.87
N ILE A 373 -13.03 20.51 17.77
CA ILE A 373 -12.27 20.47 16.49
C ILE A 373 -13.16 20.87 15.28
N ASP A 374 -14.10 21.78 15.42
CA ASP A 374 -15.03 22.05 14.31
C ASP A 374 -14.54 23.07 13.25
N SER A 375 -13.57 23.93 13.54
CA SER A 375 -13.17 25.00 12.60
C SER A 375 -11.97 24.69 11.71
N ALA A 376 -11.08 23.81 12.12
CA ALA A 376 -9.76 23.66 11.51
C ALA A 376 -9.71 22.82 10.24
N VAL A 377 -10.63 21.86 10.06
CA VAL A 377 -10.69 21.07 8.80
C VAL A 377 -11.31 21.94 7.71
N SER A 378 -12.35 22.70 8.03
CA SER A 378 -13.00 23.66 7.13
C SER A 378 -12.03 24.74 6.64
N GLU A 379 -11.20 25.29 7.53
CA GLU A 379 -10.20 26.31 7.20
C GLU A 379 -9.05 25.77 6.34
N GLN A 380 -8.62 24.51 6.57
CA GLN A 380 -7.62 23.83 5.76
C GLN A 380 -8.12 23.49 4.35
N LEU A 381 -9.40 23.16 4.22
CA LEU A 381 -10.03 22.87 2.93
C LEU A 381 -10.26 24.16 2.12
N SER A 382 -10.63 25.27 2.77
CA SER A 382 -10.69 26.61 2.15
C SER A 382 -9.34 27.04 1.58
N PHE A 383 -8.25 26.81 2.31
CA PHE A 383 -6.90 27.12 1.85
C PHE A 383 -6.47 26.27 0.63
N ILE A 384 -6.89 25.00 0.55
CA ILE A 384 -6.67 24.16 -0.62
C ILE A 384 -7.42 24.70 -1.84
N ALA A 385 -8.67 25.16 -1.67
CA ALA A 385 -9.47 25.77 -2.72
C ALA A 385 -8.80 27.02 -3.31
N ASP A 386 -8.29 27.92 -2.48
CA ASP A 386 -7.63 29.15 -2.91
C ASP A 386 -6.34 28.89 -3.70
N ILE A 387 -5.53 27.93 -3.28
CA ILE A 387 -4.30 27.54 -3.98
C ILE A 387 -4.62 26.91 -5.34
N PHE A 388 -5.67 26.09 -5.40
CA PHE A 388 -6.07 25.43 -6.63
C PHE A 388 -6.53 26.41 -7.70
N MET A 389 -7.40 27.35 -7.33
CA MET A 389 -7.90 28.38 -8.25
C MET A 389 -6.79 29.29 -8.77
N ASN A 390 -5.80 29.63 -7.95
CA ASN A 390 -4.67 30.47 -8.34
C ASN A 390 -3.59 29.68 -9.12
N GLY A 391 -3.41 28.38 -8.84
CA GLY A 391 -2.44 27.51 -9.52
C GLY A 391 -2.83 27.16 -10.96
N ILE A 392 -4.12 26.95 -11.23
CA ILE A 392 -4.62 26.69 -12.59
C ILE A 392 -4.44 27.91 -13.47
N LYS A 393 -4.81 29.11 -13.00
CA LYS A 393 -4.65 30.35 -13.76
C LYS A 393 -3.20 30.64 -14.16
N SER A 394 -2.23 30.22 -13.35
CA SER A 394 -0.80 30.41 -13.64
C SER A 394 -0.23 29.41 -14.66
N LYS A 395 -0.75 28.18 -14.68
CA LYS A 395 -0.33 27.15 -15.66
C LYS A 395 -0.97 27.33 -17.03
N GLU A 396 -2.21 27.78 -17.10
CA GLU A 396 -2.83 28.14 -18.39
C GLU A 396 -2.09 29.30 -19.09
N LYS A 397 -1.65 30.31 -18.35
CA LYS A 397 -0.82 31.39 -18.89
C LYS A 397 0.54 30.93 -19.39
N LYS A 398 1.18 29.93 -18.77
CA LYS A 398 2.46 29.35 -19.22
C LYS A 398 2.29 28.46 -20.45
N HIS A 399 1.20 27.71 -20.55
CA HIS A 399 0.91 26.86 -21.73
C HIS A 399 0.57 27.71 -22.96
N PHE A 400 -0.13 28.82 -22.79
CA PHE A 400 -0.45 29.75 -23.87
C PHE A 400 0.80 30.48 -24.41
N LYS A 401 1.77 30.81 -23.57
CA LYS A 401 3.05 31.40 -24.02
C LYS A 401 3.95 30.42 -24.75
N PHE A 402 3.88 29.12 -24.47
CA PHE A 402 4.69 28.11 -25.13
C PHE A 402 4.17 27.70 -26.52
N CYS A 403 2.85 27.81 -26.76
CA CYS A 403 2.26 27.57 -28.07
C CYS A 403 2.39 28.76 -29.05
N SER A 404 2.51 30.00 -28.53
CA SER A 404 2.66 31.18 -29.39
C SER A 404 4.09 31.40 -29.93
N SER A 405 5.10 30.77 -29.34
CA SER A 405 6.51 30.87 -29.77
C SER A 405 6.95 29.83 -30.80
N ARG A 406 6.10 28.87 -31.16
CA ARG A 406 6.40 27.87 -32.24
C ARG A 406 5.77 28.14 -33.60
N LYS A 407 5.14 29.30 -33.81
CA LYS A 407 4.51 29.64 -35.10
C LYS A 407 5.23 30.67 -35.95
N CYS A 408 6.50 30.98 -35.69
CA CYS A 408 7.25 31.99 -36.44
C CYS A 408 8.59 31.51 -37.04
N GLU A 409 8.75 30.21 -37.34
CA GLU A 409 9.94 29.77 -38.11
C GLU A 409 9.57 28.73 -39.16
N SER A 410 8.69 29.08 -40.09
CA SER A 410 8.55 28.37 -41.36
C SER A 410 7.90 29.25 -42.41
N GLN A 411 8.65 30.27 -42.84
CA GLN A 411 8.48 30.92 -44.13
C GLN A 411 9.70 31.85 -44.40
N ASN A 412 10.71 31.34 -45.06
CA ASN A 412 11.57 32.06 -46.00
C ASN A 412 12.70 31.13 -46.45
N LEU A 413 12.38 30.32 -47.45
CA LEU A 413 13.36 29.76 -48.34
C LEU A 413 12.61 29.44 -49.65
N ASN A 414 12.52 30.48 -50.49
CA ASN A 414 12.52 30.28 -51.96
C ASN A 414 12.74 31.64 -52.64
N VAL A 415 13.54 31.55 -53.64
CA VAL A 415 13.79 32.44 -54.78
C VAL A 415 15.18 33.12 -54.75
N SER A 416 15.93 32.58 -55.58
CA SER A 416 16.92 32.89 -56.62
C SER A 416 18.29 32.30 -56.38
#